data_2d29ca33014e99b9e236a6b77f48883f
#
_entry.id   2d29ca33014e99b9e236a6b77f48883f
#
_cell.length_a   1.000
_cell.length_b   1.000
_cell.length_c   1.000
_cell.angle_alpha   90.00
_cell.angle_beta   90.00
_cell.angle_gamma   90.00
#
_symmetry.space_group_name_H-M   'P 1'
#
loop_
_entity.id
_entity.type
_entity.pdbx_description
1 polymer ?
#
loop_
_entity_poly.entity_id
_entity_poly.type
_entity_poly.pdbx_seq_one_letter_code
_entity_poly.pdbx_strand_id
1 'polypeptide(L)'
;AIARTKEYIRWNPSGISFILIDIDFGSIPDFVLNTSQEVLDFLISLDPELMDCAILILPSSSQKFNHEKKGWHVYIKCSNVNDVTVKVYSETLQSICWNKGLGTIKFSKVGSMLVRQVFDMAVFSPERIVVESCFSDDENVVFHEIEPLIQEGIARELYE
;
A
#
# COMPACT_ATOMS: atom_id res chain seq x y z
N ALA A 1 -19.44 -21.22 0.63
CA ALA A 1 -18.47 -20.11 0.65
C ALA A 1 -18.63 -19.29 -0.63
N ILE A 2 -18.64 -17.98 -0.53
CA ILE A 2 -18.68 -17.06 -1.69
C ILE A 2 -17.25 -16.87 -2.17
N ALA A 3 -17.05 -16.99 -3.50
CA ALA A 3 -15.75 -16.73 -4.10
C ALA A 3 -15.38 -15.24 -3.95
N ARG A 4 -14.13 -14.94 -3.61
CA ARG A 4 -13.61 -13.57 -3.54
C ARG A 4 -13.22 -13.11 -4.94
N THR A 5 -14.21 -12.66 -5.67
CA THR A 5 -14.05 -12.14 -7.03
C THR A 5 -14.78 -10.81 -7.15
N LYS A 6 -14.45 -10.02 -8.17
CA LYS A 6 -15.13 -8.76 -8.48
C LYS A 6 -16.63 -8.90 -8.73
N GLU A 7 -17.12 -10.12 -8.93
CA GLU A 7 -18.55 -10.40 -9.03
C GLU A 7 -19.27 -10.15 -7.71
N TYR A 8 -18.65 -10.51 -6.58
CA TYR A 8 -19.25 -10.47 -5.25
C TYR A 8 -18.66 -9.38 -4.34
N ILE A 9 -17.41 -8.98 -4.58
CA ILE A 9 -16.73 -7.95 -3.81
C ILE A 9 -16.42 -6.77 -4.73
N ARG A 10 -17.05 -5.64 -4.46
CA ARG A 10 -16.97 -4.43 -5.28
C ARG A 10 -16.71 -3.21 -4.41
N TRP A 11 -16.28 -2.15 -5.03
CA TRP A 11 -16.22 -0.84 -4.38
C TRP A 11 -17.60 -0.39 -3.92
N ASN A 12 -17.63 0.43 -2.85
CA ASN A 12 -18.88 1.00 -2.35
C ASN A 12 -19.59 1.82 -3.46
N PRO A 13 -20.85 1.52 -3.78
CA PRO A 13 -21.56 2.24 -4.82
C PRO A 13 -21.80 3.73 -4.51
N SER A 14 -21.63 4.19 -3.25
CA SER A 14 -21.61 5.62 -2.91
C SER A 14 -20.36 6.34 -3.43
N GLY A 15 -19.37 5.62 -3.94
CA GLY A 15 -18.09 6.17 -4.40
C GLY A 15 -17.13 6.57 -3.28
N ILE A 16 -17.48 6.35 -2.01
CA ILE A 16 -16.57 6.59 -0.88
C ILE A 16 -16.08 5.25 -0.35
N SER A 17 -14.77 5.09 -0.28
CA SER A 17 -14.11 3.88 0.23
C SER A 17 -12.73 4.20 0.76
N PHE A 18 -12.09 3.20 1.37
CA PHE A 18 -10.65 3.21 1.60
C PHE A 18 -9.96 2.43 0.49
N ILE A 19 -8.89 3.00 -0.04
CA ILE A 19 -7.96 2.25 -0.88
C ILE A 19 -6.74 1.89 -0.03
N LEU A 20 -6.18 0.72 -0.30
CA LEU A 20 -4.95 0.25 0.32
C LEU A 20 -3.78 0.48 -0.63
N ILE A 21 -2.70 1.00 -0.10
CA ILE A 21 -1.37 1.01 -0.71
C ILE A 21 -0.48 0.10 0.15
N ASP A 22 0.06 -0.94 -0.44
CA ASP A 22 1.05 -1.82 0.18
C ASP A 22 2.44 -1.45 -0.33
N ILE A 23 3.30 -1.03 0.59
CA ILE A 23 4.67 -0.59 0.31
C ILE A 23 5.63 -1.69 0.75
N ASP A 24 6.32 -2.30 -0.22
CA ASP A 24 7.35 -3.34 0.02
C ASP A 24 8.69 -2.90 -0.56
N PHE A 25 9.69 -2.78 0.32
CA PHE A 25 11.04 -2.31 -0.05
C PHE A 25 11.99 -3.41 -0.50
N GLY A 26 11.65 -4.68 -0.34
CA GLY A 26 12.56 -5.81 -0.58
C GLY A 26 13.12 -5.93 -2.00
N SER A 27 12.71 -5.05 -2.89
CA SER A 27 13.06 -5.10 -4.31
C SER A 27 13.76 -3.86 -4.85
N ILE A 28 13.72 -2.74 -4.12
CA ILE A 28 14.31 -1.46 -4.55
C ILE A 28 15.57 -1.22 -3.75
N PRO A 29 16.77 -1.23 -4.36
CA PRO A 29 18.01 -0.94 -3.65
C PRO A 29 18.00 0.47 -3.06
N ASP A 30 18.57 0.61 -1.85
CA ASP A 30 18.81 1.89 -1.17
C ASP A 30 17.57 2.74 -0.87
N PHE A 31 16.36 2.19 -1.04
CA PHE A 31 15.12 2.85 -0.70
C PHE A 31 14.44 2.17 0.49
N VAL A 32 14.38 2.84 1.62
CA VAL A 32 13.73 2.36 2.84
C VAL A 32 13.05 3.53 3.54
N LEU A 33 11.83 3.32 4.02
CA LEU A 33 11.10 4.23 4.90
C LEU A 33 11.02 3.57 6.28
N ASN A 34 11.60 4.19 7.30
CA ASN A 34 11.78 3.60 8.61
C ASN A 34 10.65 3.94 9.59
N THR A 35 9.95 5.04 9.34
CA THR A 35 8.89 5.55 10.20
C THR A 35 7.61 5.81 9.42
N SER A 36 6.47 5.77 10.09
CA SER A 36 5.18 6.12 9.50
C SER A 36 5.13 7.55 8.98
N GLN A 37 5.89 8.48 9.61
CA GLN A 37 6.01 9.85 9.13
C GLN A 37 6.77 9.93 7.80
N GLU A 38 7.88 9.20 7.65
CA GLU A 38 8.60 9.14 6.37
C GLU A 38 7.72 8.57 5.25
N VAL A 39 6.83 7.60 5.57
CA VAL A 39 5.84 7.08 4.62
C VAL A 39 4.85 8.15 4.20
N LEU A 40 4.31 8.92 5.15
CA LEU A 40 3.40 10.01 4.86
C LEU A 40 4.06 11.07 3.98
N ASP A 41 5.25 11.52 4.35
CA ASP A 41 6.01 12.54 3.61
C ASP A 41 6.33 12.07 2.18
N PHE A 42 6.68 10.79 2.04
CA PHE A 42 6.90 10.17 0.73
C PHE A 42 5.62 10.19 -0.12
N LEU A 43 4.49 9.76 0.41
CA LEU A 43 3.22 9.76 -0.32
C LEU A 43 2.77 11.18 -0.71
N ILE A 44 2.90 12.16 0.19
CA ILE A 44 2.63 13.57 -0.12
C ILE A 44 3.56 14.08 -1.23
N SER A 45 4.82 13.60 -1.30
CA SER A 45 5.74 13.94 -2.38
C SER A 45 5.33 13.39 -3.75
N LEU A 46 4.49 12.36 -3.78
CA LEU A 46 3.92 11.77 -5.01
C LEU A 46 2.57 12.39 -5.37
N ASP A 47 1.75 12.63 -4.36
CA ASP A 47 0.42 13.22 -4.49
C ASP A 47 0.24 14.29 -3.39
N PRO A 48 0.51 15.57 -3.68
CA PRO A 48 0.39 16.66 -2.70
C PRO A 48 -1.02 16.83 -2.10
N GLU A 49 -2.07 16.39 -2.77
CA GLU A 49 -3.44 16.48 -2.26
C GLU A 49 -3.67 15.58 -1.03
N LEU A 50 -2.76 14.63 -0.77
CA LEU A 50 -2.82 13.79 0.43
C LEU A 50 -2.53 14.55 1.73
N MET A 51 -2.00 15.77 1.66
CA MET A 51 -1.68 16.58 2.84
C MET A 51 -2.89 16.82 3.74
N ASP A 52 -4.07 16.97 3.16
CA ASP A 52 -5.32 17.25 3.88
C ASP A 52 -6.26 16.04 3.96
N CYS A 53 -5.81 14.86 3.56
CA CYS A 53 -6.65 13.68 3.48
C CYS A 53 -6.62 12.82 4.75
N ALA A 54 -7.68 12.06 4.97
CA ALA A 54 -7.72 11.06 6.04
C ALA A 54 -6.91 9.82 5.63
N ILE A 55 -5.86 9.53 6.40
CA ILE A 55 -4.88 8.46 6.12
C ILE A 55 -4.59 7.69 7.40
N LEU A 56 -4.53 6.36 7.29
CA LEU A 56 -4.03 5.46 8.32
C LEU A 56 -2.81 4.72 7.78
N ILE A 57 -1.69 4.79 8.49
CA ILE A 57 -0.45 4.09 8.15
C ILE A 57 -0.13 3.08 9.23
N LEU A 58 0.00 1.82 8.84
CA LEU A 58 0.31 0.70 9.71
C LEU A 58 1.60 0.00 9.25
N PRO A 59 2.43 -0.51 10.19
CA PRO A 59 3.50 -1.41 9.80
C PRO A 59 2.90 -2.71 9.26
N SER A 60 3.49 -3.28 8.20
CA SER A 60 3.08 -4.58 7.71
C SER A 60 3.25 -5.66 8.77
N SER A 61 2.45 -6.72 8.72
CA SER A 61 2.53 -7.82 9.68
C SER A 61 3.92 -8.47 9.73
N SER A 62 4.62 -8.57 8.59
CA SER A 62 5.97 -9.12 8.54
C SER A 62 7.02 -8.26 9.26
N GLN A 63 6.83 -6.95 9.31
CA GLN A 63 7.72 -6.02 10.01
C GLN A 63 7.65 -6.18 11.53
N LYS A 64 6.48 -6.55 12.05
CA LYS A 64 6.30 -6.80 13.49
C LYS A 64 7.09 -8.01 13.99
N PHE A 65 7.36 -8.98 13.12
CA PHE A 65 8.14 -10.19 13.47
C PHE A 65 9.62 -10.07 13.16
N ASN A 66 9.99 -9.26 12.18
CA ASN A 66 11.37 -9.16 11.73
C ASN A 66 11.71 -7.72 11.38
N HIS A 67 12.54 -7.09 12.20
CA HIS A 67 12.99 -5.72 12.00
C HIS A 67 13.73 -5.46 10.69
N GLU A 68 14.33 -6.48 10.09
CA GLU A 68 15.04 -6.36 8.82
C GLU A 68 14.06 -6.22 7.65
N LYS A 69 12.82 -6.71 7.81
CA LYS A 69 11.76 -6.53 6.83
C LYS A 69 11.04 -5.24 7.11
N LYS A 70 11.08 -4.34 6.15
CA LYS A 70 10.31 -3.10 6.18
C LYS A 70 9.14 -3.23 5.20
N GLY A 71 7.98 -2.79 5.62
CA GLY A 71 6.79 -2.77 4.80
C GLY A 71 5.69 -1.99 5.50
N TRP A 72 4.83 -1.33 4.74
CA TRP A 72 3.79 -0.48 5.28
C TRP A 72 2.48 -0.67 4.53
N HIS A 73 1.38 -0.74 5.27
CA HIS A 73 0.04 -0.67 4.75
C HIS A 73 -0.52 0.73 4.97
N VAL A 74 -0.96 1.36 3.91
CA VAL A 74 -1.52 2.72 3.97
C VAL A 74 -2.94 2.69 3.47
N TYR A 75 -3.88 3.09 4.31
CA TYR A 75 -5.29 3.23 3.98
C TYR A 75 -5.61 4.69 3.77
N ILE A 76 -6.03 5.05 2.56
CA ILE A 76 -6.43 6.40 2.20
C ILE A 76 -7.94 6.42 2.00
N LYS A 77 -8.64 7.29 2.72
CA LYS A 77 -10.05 7.56 2.45
C LYS A 77 -10.17 8.30 1.12
N CYS A 78 -10.92 7.71 0.19
CA CYS A 78 -11.11 8.26 -1.14
C CYS A 78 -12.58 8.46 -1.48
N SER A 79 -12.86 9.41 -2.36
CA SER A 79 -14.15 9.60 -3.03
C SER A 79 -14.02 9.30 -4.52
N ASN A 80 -15.15 9.11 -5.19
CA ASN A 80 -15.24 8.69 -6.60
C ASN A 80 -14.47 7.38 -6.88
N VAL A 81 -14.57 6.41 -5.94
CA VAL A 81 -13.83 5.14 -5.99
C VAL A 81 -14.57 4.14 -6.86
N ASN A 82 -13.96 3.74 -7.95
CA ASN A 82 -14.41 2.68 -8.85
C ASN A 82 -13.21 2.04 -9.56
N ASP A 83 -13.43 0.98 -10.34
CA ASP A 83 -12.33 0.25 -11.00
C ASP A 83 -11.50 1.11 -11.95
N VAL A 84 -12.11 2.13 -12.57
CA VAL A 84 -11.42 3.03 -13.52
C VAL A 84 -10.54 4.02 -12.75
N THR A 85 -11.14 4.76 -11.82
CA THR A 85 -10.44 5.79 -11.05
C THR A 85 -9.31 5.22 -10.19
N VAL A 86 -9.50 4.05 -9.56
CA VAL A 86 -8.46 3.37 -8.79
C VAL A 86 -7.33 2.91 -9.69
N LYS A 87 -7.64 2.40 -10.88
CA LYS A 87 -6.62 2.01 -11.86
C LYS A 87 -5.79 3.20 -12.30
N VAL A 88 -6.43 4.30 -12.70
CA VAL A 88 -5.73 5.53 -13.13
C VAL A 88 -4.85 6.06 -12.00
N TYR A 89 -5.37 6.12 -10.79
CA TYR A 89 -4.61 6.60 -9.63
C TYR A 89 -3.39 5.73 -9.35
N SER A 90 -3.55 4.42 -9.29
CA SER A 90 -2.45 3.49 -9.02
C SER A 90 -1.38 3.52 -10.10
N GLU A 91 -1.77 3.56 -11.38
CA GLU A 91 -0.83 3.68 -12.51
C GLU A 91 -0.09 5.02 -12.51
N THR A 92 -0.76 6.09 -12.09
CA THR A 92 -0.13 7.42 -11.94
C THR A 92 0.93 7.41 -10.86
N LEU A 93 0.62 6.91 -9.66
CA LEU A 93 1.60 6.77 -8.57
C LEU A 93 2.80 5.91 -8.99
N GLN A 94 2.52 4.80 -9.68
CA GLN A 94 3.57 3.93 -10.21
C GLN A 94 4.47 4.68 -11.20
N SER A 95 3.89 5.42 -12.14
CA SER A 95 4.64 6.17 -13.15
C SER A 95 5.53 7.25 -12.52
N ILE A 96 5.04 7.93 -11.49
CA ILE A 96 5.82 8.91 -10.74
C ILE A 96 7.01 8.23 -10.04
N CYS A 97 6.78 7.06 -9.40
CA CYS A 97 7.85 6.29 -8.78
C CYS A 97 8.92 5.87 -9.79
N TRP A 98 8.53 5.36 -10.95
CA TRP A 98 9.48 5.01 -12.02
C TRP A 98 10.31 6.20 -12.49
N ASN A 99 9.68 7.36 -12.69
CA ASN A 99 10.37 8.60 -13.06
C ASN A 99 11.35 9.09 -11.98
N LYS A 100 11.12 8.73 -10.72
CA LYS A 100 12.03 8.99 -9.59
C LYS A 100 13.12 7.90 -9.44
N GLY A 101 13.18 6.92 -10.32
CA GLY A 101 14.14 5.80 -10.23
C GLY A 101 13.75 4.72 -9.21
N LEU A 102 12.51 4.75 -8.70
CA LEU A 102 11.99 3.81 -7.71
C LEU A 102 11.30 2.61 -8.38
N GLY A 103 11.97 2.02 -9.34
CA GLY A 103 11.53 0.83 -10.03
C GLY A 103 12.74 0.06 -10.56
N THR A 104 12.63 -1.27 -10.66
CA THR A 104 13.71 -2.10 -11.21
C THR A 104 13.12 -3.32 -11.92
N ILE A 105 13.92 -3.91 -12.77
CA ILE A 105 13.59 -5.13 -13.49
C ILE A 105 14.55 -6.22 -13.03
N LYS A 106 14.01 -7.33 -12.58
CA LYS A 106 14.75 -8.54 -12.21
C LYS A 106 14.37 -9.68 -13.13
N PHE A 107 15.29 -10.60 -13.37
CA PHE A 107 14.98 -11.83 -14.09
C PHE A 107 14.78 -12.98 -13.09
N SER A 108 13.73 -13.76 -13.30
CA SER A 108 13.50 -14.99 -12.55
C SER A 108 14.54 -16.05 -12.93
N LYS A 109 14.63 -17.12 -12.14
CA LYS A 109 15.50 -18.27 -12.44
C LYS A 109 15.20 -18.95 -13.79
N VAL A 110 13.97 -18.77 -14.29
CA VAL A 110 13.54 -19.31 -15.60
C VAL A 110 13.56 -18.27 -16.72
N GLY A 111 14.20 -17.11 -16.47
CA GLY A 111 14.39 -16.07 -17.48
C GLY A 111 13.20 -15.11 -17.67
N SER A 112 12.13 -15.24 -16.91
CA SER A 112 10.99 -14.31 -16.98
C SER A 112 11.37 -12.95 -16.40
N MET A 113 10.98 -11.90 -17.08
CA MET A 113 11.16 -10.52 -16.61
C MET A 113 10.15 -10.21 -15.49
N LEU A 114 10.66 -9.77 -14.36
CA LEU A 114 9.88 -9.37 -13.19
C LEU A 114 10.05 -7.88 -12.94
N VAL A 115 8.98 -7.14 -13.11
CA VAL A 115 8.92 -5.73 -12.71
C VAL A 115 8.81 -5.66 -11.20
N ARG A 116 9.66 -4.86 -10.58
CA ARG A 116 9.67 -4.61 -9.14
C ARG A 116 9.52 -3.11 -8.90
N GLN A 117 8.65 -2.76 -7.99
CA GLN A 117 8.29 -1.38 -7.70
C GLN A 117 7.93 -1.22 -6.22
N VAL A 118 7.77 0.02 -5.78
CA VAL A 118 7.49 0.36 -4.38
C VAL A 118 6.12 -0.17 -3.93
N PHE A 119 5.13 -0.12 -4.81
CA PHE A 119 3.75 -0.50 -4.49
C PHE A 119 3.42 -1.90 -5.03
N ASP A 120 2.78 -2.73 -4.22
CA ASP A 120 2.11 -3.92 -4.75
C ASP A 120 0.80 -3.51 -5.45
N MET A 121 0.83 -3.53 -6.79
CA MET A 121 -0.33 -3.14 -7.60
C MET A 121 -1.53 -4.09 -7.44
N ALA A 122 -1.31 -5.30 -6.94
CA ALA A 122 -2.38 -6.27 -6.78
C ALA A 122 -3.37 -5.90 -5.66
N VAL A 123 -2.96 -5.07 -4.69
CA VAL A 123 -3.83 -4.67 -3.58
C VAL A 123 -4.79 -3.52 -3.92
N PHE A 124 -4.60 -2.84 -5.07
CA PHE A 124 -5.56 -1.86 -5.59
C PHE A 124 -6.84 -2.51 -6.15
N SER A 125 -7.40 -3.46 -5.40
CA SER A 125 -8.54 -4.26 -5.80
C SER A 125 -9.35 -4.65 -4.57
N PRO A 126 -10.69 -4.49 -4.57
CA PRO A 126 -11.53 -4.66 -3.38
C PRO A 126 -11.57 -6.10 -2.86
N GLU A 127 -11.28 -7.08 -3.71
CA GLU A 127 -11.32 -8.51 -3.35
C GLU A 127 -10.06 -9.04 -2.66
N ARG A 128 -9.02 -8.23 -2.49
CA ARG A 128 -7.78 -8.66 -1.84
C ARG A 128 -7.95 -8.79 -0.33
N ILE A 129 -7.34 -9.84 0.23
CA ILE A 129 -7.17 -9.97 1.68
C ILE A 129 -5.82 -9.39 2.06
N VAL A 130 -5.85 -8.59 3.11
CA VAL A 130 -4.66 -8.07 3.78
C VAL A 130 -4.68 -8.52 5.23
N VAL A 131 -3.52 -8.93 5.74
CA VAL A 131 -3.35 -9.35 7.13
C VAL A 131 -2.73 -8.20 7.90
N GLU A 132 -3.53 -7.58 8.79
CA GLU A 132 -3.11 -6.41 9.57
C GLU A 132 -2.55 -6.76 10.94
N SER A 133 -2.97 -7.89 11.48
CA SER A 133 -2.45 -8.33 12.77
C SER A 133 -2.03 -9.78 12.70
N CYS A 134 -1.06 -10.09 13.51
CA CYS A 134 -0.58 -11.42 13.74
C CYS A 134 -0.35 -11.58 15.23
N PHE A 135 -0.54 -12.79 15.70
CA PHE A 135 -0.21 -13.11 17.05
C PHE A 135 0.44 -14.51 17.07
N SER A 136 1.23 -14.81 18.07
CA SER A 136 1.85 -16.11 18.25
C SER A 136 1.73 -16.52 19.71
N ASP A 137 1.42 -17.79 19.93
CA ASP A 137 1.47 -18.41 21.26
C ASP A 137 2.89 -18.87 21.63
N ASP A 138 3.85 -18.73 20.71
CA ASP A 138 5.25 -19.07 20.96
C ASP A 138 5.95 -17.94 21.72
N GLU A 139 6.38 -18.21 22.95
CA GLU A 139 7.07 -17.27 23.84
C GLU A 139 8.41 -16.76 23.26
N ASN A 140 8.96 -17.46 22.26
CA ASN A 140 10.20 -17.06 21.59
C ASN A 140 9.96 -16.03 20.46
N VAL A 141 8.71 -15.77 20.10
CA VAL A 141 8.36 -14.78 19.10
C VAL A 141 8.25 -13.40 19.74
N VAL A 142 9.19 -12.53 19.44
CA VAL A 142 9.18 -11.15 19.89
C VAL A 142 8.43 -10.28 18.88
N PHE A 143 7.38 -9.63 19.34
CA PHE A 143 6.67 -8.62 18.57
C PHE A 143 7.28 -7.24 18.81
N HIS A 144 7.47 -6.50 17.74
CA HIS A 144 7.92 -5.13 17.80
C HIS A 144 6.73 -4.20 17.65
N GLU A 145 6.46 -3.42 18.67
CA GLU A 145 5.47 -2.37 18.62
C GLU A 145 6.01 -1.21 17.77
N ILE A 146 5.31 -0.94 16.69
CA ILE A 146 5.55 0.23 15.83
C ILE A 146 4.26 1.02 15.84
N GLU A 147 4.34 2.28 16.26
CA GLU A 147 3.16 3.12 16.36
C GLU A 147 2.54 3.40 14.97
N PRO A 148 1.23 3.19 14.83
CA PRO A 148 0.49 3.62 13.65
C PRO A 148 0.46 5.15 13.58
N LEU A 149 0.37 5.69 12.35
CA LEU A 149 0.07 7.09 12.15
C LEU A 149 -1.36 7.24 11.66
N ILE A 150 -2.11 8.13 12.30
CA ILE A 150 -3.45 8.51 11.87
C ILE A 150 -3.43 10.00 11.54
N GLN A 151 -3.71 10.32 10.29
CA GLN A 151 -3.98 11.67 9.83
C GLN A 151 -5.49 11.83 9.62
N GLU A 152 -6.11 12.74 10.33
CA GLU A 152 -7.50 13.12 10.08
C GLU A 152 -7.59 14.04 8.87
N GLY A 153 -8.72 13.99 8.16
CA GLY A 153 -8.87 14.85 6.98
C GLY A 153 -10.07 14.47 6.10
N ILE A 154 -10.08 15.05 4.92
CA ILE A 154 -11.10 14.83 3.90
C ILE A 154 -10.83 13.53 3.12
N ALA A 155 -11.75 13.18 2.23
CA ALA A 155 -11.52 12.12 1.24
C ALA A 155 -10.72 12.66 0.05
N ARG A 156 -9.69 11.92 -0.40
CA ARG A 156 -8.99 12.16 -1.65
C ARG A 156 -9.95 11.87 -2.81
N GLU A 157 -10.27 12.86 -3.62
CA GLU A 157 -11.08 12.65 -4.81
C GLU A 157 -10.24 12.00 -5.92
N LEU A 158 -10.72 10.87 -6.46
CA LEU A 158 -10.07 10.20 -7.58
C LEU A 158 -10.68 10.66 -8.91
N TYR A 159 -9.83 10.79 -9.93
CA TYR A 159 -10.22 11.26 -11.27
C TYR A 159 -9.98 10.18 -12.32
N GLU A 160 -10.74 10.26 -13.42
CA GLU A 160 -10.56 9.44 -14.62
C GLU A 160 -9.48 10.00 -15.55
#